data_a97d6ba445b5cd5d8f4899d25e60f220
#
_entry.id   a97d6ba445b5cd5d8f4899d25e60f220
#
_cell.length_a   1.000
_cell.length_b   1.000
_cell.length_c   1.000
_cell.angle_alpha   90.00
_cell.angle_beta   90.00
_cell.angle_gamma   90.00
#
_symmetry.space_group_name_H-M   'P 1'
#
loop_
_entity.id
_entity.type
_entity.pdbx_description
1 polymer ?
#
loop_
_entity_poly.entity_id
_entity_poly.type
_entity_poly.pdbx_seq_one_letter_code
_entity_poly.pdbx_strand_id
1 'polypeptide(L)'
;PEMFFGTPWPSAAAFHVGLVVLALPVLLGPGRETMVNGLRSLWNRRPNMDSLIALGAGAAVLTGLAALPHHFGAGPMIMNYAGVGAMIMAIHLTGRFVETKARGRTSAAIQKLLSLEARTARLVRDGQEIEVPISSVVVGDLMVVRPGEKIPTDGVVESGLSAVDESLATGESMPVDKTAGDPVIGSTVNRQGLLHVRATGVGENTFLASVVRMVEQAQGSKVPIQEFADRVTAVFVPIVLAISLATLLGWLLFPGFFHAVVERAATVVPWVQPDLGRISLALFAALAVLVIACPCALGLATPTALMVGTGLGAENGILIRDGAAIQTLEGADVVLFDKTGTVTLGQPSVTDVVAAPGGSEEEVLR
;
A
#
# COMPACT_ATOMS: atom_id res chain seq x y z
N PRO A 1 -27.03 15.93 -22.86
CA PRO A 1 -27.27 17.11 -22.00
C PRO A 1 -28.74 17.46 -21.91
N GLU A 2 -29.50 17.42 -23.01
CA GLU A 2 -30.95 17.66 -23.03
C GLU A 2 -31.70 16.69 -22.10
N MET A 3 -31.21 15.44 -21.97
CA MET A 3 -31.83 14.40 -21.17
C MET A 3 -31.69 14.63 -19.66
N PHE A 4 -30.66 15.39 -19.21
CA PHE A 4 -30.39 15.61 -17.78
C PHE A 4 -30.53 17.06 -17.32
N PHE A 5 -30.29 18.05 -18.18
CA PHE A 5 -30.25 19.45 -17.78
C PHE A 5 -31.16 20.38 -18.59
N GLY A 6 -31.84 19.87 -19.63
CA GLY A 6 -32.76 20.65 -20.47
C GLY A 6 -32.14 21.86 -21.20
N THR A 7 -30.82 22.04 -21.12
CA THR A 7 -30.12 23.15 -21.74
C THR A 7 -29.47 22.71 -23.05
N PRO A 8 -29.87 23.32 -24.21
CA PRO A 8 -29.24 23.01 -25.47
C PRO A 8 -27.79 23.52 -25.50
N TRP A 9 -26.86 22.65 -25.92
CA TRP A 9 -25.52 23.09 -26.25
C TRP A 9 -25.55 24.04 -27.46
N PRO A 10 -24.60 24.97 -27.57
CA PRO A 10 -24.58 25.97 -28.69
C PRO A 10 -24.56 25.31 -30.06
N SER A 11 -23.95 24.11 -30.20
CA SER A 11 -24.02 23.29 -31.40
C SER A 11 -23.56 21.84 -31.07
N ALA A 12 -23.94 20.86 -31.90
CA ALA A 12 -23.47 19.48 -31.79
C ALA A 12 -21.94 19.41 -31.92
N ALA A 13 -21.33 20.17 -32.79
CA ALA A 13 -19.87 20.26 -32.94
C ALA A 13 -19.19 20.73 -31.64
N ALA A 14 -19.71 21.77 -30.98
CA ALA A 14 -19.18 22.26 -29.72
C ALA A 14 -19.23 21.22 -28.60
N PHE A 15 -20.32 20.43 -28.55
CA PHE A 15 -20.45 19.32 -27.59
C PHE A 15 -19.39 18.24 -27.81
N HIS A 16 -19.23 17.79 -29.07
CA HIS A 16 -18.27 16.71 -29.39
C HIS A 16 -16.82 17.15 -29.23
N VAL A 17 -16.48 18.40 -29.57
CA VAL A 17 -15.17 19.01 -29.29
C VAL A 17 -14.95 19.10 -27.78
N GLY A 18 -15.95 19.58 -27.03
CA GLY A 18 -15.88 19.68 -25.57
C GLY A 18 -15.59 18.35 -24.88
N LEU A 19 -16.24 17.25 -25.31
CA LEU A 19 -15.95 15.91 -24.79
C LEU A 19 -14.51 15.48 -24.98
N VAL A 20 -13.93 15.72 -26.16
CA VAL A 20 -12.54 15.38 -26.46
C VAL A 20 -11.58 16.26 -25.66
N VAL A 21 -11.84 17.58 -25.63
CA VAL A 21 -11.00 18.56 -24.90
C VAL A 21 -10.99 18.27 -23.39
N LEU A 22 -12.10 17.80 -22.81
CA LEU A 22 -12.17 17.43 -21.40
C LEU A 22 -11.58 16.04 -21.13
N ALA A 23 -11.67 15.09 -22.08
CA ALA A 23 -11.14 13.75 -21.91
C ALA A 23 -9.60 13.70 -21.95
N LEU A 24 -8.97 14.47 -22.84
CA LEU A 24 -7.53 14.48 -23.01
C LEU A 24 -6.75 14.85 -21.73
N PRO A 25 -7.08 15.93 -20.99
CA PRO A 25 -6.40 16.23 -19.73
C PRO A 25 -6.52 15.12 -18.68
N VAL A 26 -7.66 14.42 -18.63
CA VAL A 26 -7.86 13.30 -17.68
C VAL A 26 -6.92 12.13 -17.99
N LEU A 27 -6.75 11.80 -19.27
CA LEU A 27 -5.87 10.70 -19.68
C LEU A 27 -4.38 11.07 -19.62
N LEU A 28 -4.02 12.30 -20.06
CA LEU A 28 -2.62 12.73 -20.19
C LEU A 28 -2.06 13.37 -18.92
N GLY A 29 -2.91 13.85 -18.01
CA GLY A 29 -2.55 14.37 -16.69
C GLY A 29 -2.55 13.23 -15.65
N PRO A 30 -3.58 13.14 -14.82
CA PRO A 30 -3.64 12.12 -13.75
C PRO A 30 -3.62 10.68 -14.27
N GLY A 31 -4.15 10.40 -15.46
CA GLY A 31 -4.16 9.08 -16.10
C GLY A 31 -2.83 8.69 -16.78
N ARG A 32 -1.85 9.60 -16.87
CA ARG A 32 -0.60 9.39 -17.61
C ARG A 32 0.15 8.14 -17.17
N GLU A 33 0.25 7.92 -15.87
CA GLU A 33 0.96 6.77 -15.32
C GLU A 33 0.30 5.45 -15.77
N THR A 34 -1.02 5.35 -15.66
CA THR A 34 -1.80 4.18 -16.12
C THR A 34 -1.64 3.97 -17.63
N MET A 35 -1.71 5.04 -18.43
CA MET A 35 -1.51 4.97 -19.88
C MET A 35 -0.12 4.46 -20.24
N VAL A 36 0.93 5.02 -19.64
CA VAL A 36 2.32 4.63 -19.92
C VAL A 36 2.60 3.20 -19.45
N ASN A 37 2.18 2.85 -18.24
CA ASN A 37 2.40 1.51 -17.68
C ASN A 37 1.62 0.45 -18.47
N GLY A 38 0.38 0.74 -18.84
CA GLY A 38 -0.45 -0.16 -19.63
C GLY A 38 0.15 -0.43 -21.01
N LEU A 39 0.58 0.60 -21.72
CA LEU A 39 1.21 0.47 -23.04
C LEU A 39 2.58 -0.22 -22.95
N ARG A 40 3.39 0.10 -21.94
CA ARG A 40 4.69 -0.56 -21.70
C ARG A 40 4.53 -2.04 -21.39
N SER A 41 3.53 -2.42 -20.58
CA SER A 41 3.23 -3.81 -20.24
C SER A 41 2.78 -4.60 -21.48
N LEU A 42 1.99 -3.96 -22.34
CA LEU A 42 1.59 -4.55 -23.63
C LEU A 42 2.79 -4.77 -24.54
N TRP A 43 3.68 -3.77 -24.65
CA TRP A 43 4.92 -3.86 -25.44
C TRP A 43 5.82 -5.00 -24.97
N ASN A 44 5.93 -5.15 -23.64
CA ASN A 44 6.72 -6.21 -23.01
C ASN A 44 6.04 -7.59 -23.03
N ARG A 45 4.91 -7.74 -23.74
CA ARG A 45 4.12 -8.98 -23.83
C ARG A 45 3.69 -9.54 -22.47
N ARG A 46 3.49 -8.67 -21.49
CA ARG A 46 2.96 -8.97 -20.15
C ARG A 46 1.81 -8.04 -19.83
N PRO A 47 0.70 -8.11 -20.61
CA PRO A 47 -0.43 -7.22 -20.41
C PRO A 47 -1.02 -7.41 -19.00
N ASN A 48 -1.40 -6.29 -18.40
CA ASN A 48 -1.98 -6.21 -17.06
C ASN A 48 -3.29 -5.40 -17.10
N MET A 49 -3.87 -5.14 -15.94
CA MET A 49 -5.10 -4.35 -15.82
C MET A 49 -4.96 -2.95 -16.43
N ASP A 50 -3.81 -2.29 -16.22
CA ASP A 50 -3.53 -0.97 -16.81
C ASP A 50 -3.54 -1.03 -18.35
N SER A 51 -3.18 -2.18 -18.95
CA SER A 51 -3.22 -2.39 -20.41
C SER A 51 -4.64 -2.35 -20.96
N LEU A 52 -5.60 -2.99 -20.27
CA LEU A 52 -7.03 -2.93 -20.67
C LEU A 52 -7.57 -1.51 -20.60
N ILE A 53 -7.26 -0.80 -19.50
CA ILE A 53 -7.72 0.56 -19.29
C ILE A 53 -7.10 1.51 -20.30
N ALA A 54 -5.78 1.40 -20.54
CA ALA A 54 -5.08 2.22 -21.51
C ALA A 54 -5.61 2.02 -22.94
N LEU A 55 -5.86 0.77 -23.34
CA LEU A 55 -6.45 0.46 -24.65
C LEU A 55 -7.90 0.90 -24.73
N GLY A 56 -8.73 0.60 -23.72
CA GLY A 56 -10.15 0.96 -23.71
C GLY A 56 -10.36 2.47 -23.69
N ALA A 57 -9.73 3.18 -22.75
CA ALA A 57 -9.84 4.63 -22.65
C ALA A 57 -9.18 5.35 -23.82
N GLY A 58 -8.00 4.88 -24.27
CA GLY A 58 -7.31 5.42 -25.44
C GLY A 58 -8.10 5.24 -26.71
N ALA A 59 -8.64 4.04 -26.99
CA ALA A 59 -9.48 3.80 -28.15
C ALA A 59 -10.76 4.63 -28.11
N ALA A 60 -11.38 4.78 -26.94
CA ALA A 60 -12.58 5.63 -26.78
C ALA A 60 -12.29 7.10 -27.12
N VAL A 61 -11.14 7.64 -26.69
CA VAL A 61 -10.73 9.02 -27.08
C VAL A 61 -10.39 9.11 -28.55
N LEU A 62 -9.75 8.11 -29.14
CA LEU A 62 -9.47 8.06 -30.58
C LEU A 62 -10.76 8.05 -31.40
N THR A 63 -11.83 7.34 -30.97
CA THR A 63 -13.14 7.45 -31.65
C THR A 63 -13.70 8.87 -31.59
N GLY A 64 -13.51 9.55 -30.45
CA GLY A 64 -13.90 10.98 -30.30
C GLY A 64 -13.18 11.88 -31.29
N LEU A 65 -11.87 11.72 -31.44
CA LEU A 65 -11.07 12.45 -32.42
C LEU A 65 -11.50 12.14 -33.86
N ALA A 66 -11.75 10.83 -34.16
CA ALA A 66 -12.21 10.39 -35.47
C ALA A 66 -13.63 10.85 -35.83
N ALA A 67 -14.46 11.16 -34.83
CA ALA A 67 -15.80 11.68 -35.02
C ALA A 67 -15.84 13.19 -35.36
N LEU A 68 -14.80 13.98 -35.01
CA LEU A 68 -14.79 15.44 -35.23
C LEU A 68 -14.95 15.85 -36.68
N PRO A 69 -14.27 15.25 -37.69
CA PRO A 69 -14.41 15.67 -39.09
C PRO A 69 -15.85 15.63 -39.59
N HIS A 70 -16.66 14.65 -39.14
CA HIS A 70 -18.06 14.56 -39.54
C HIS A 70 -18.88 15.80 -39.17
N HIS A 71 -18.62 16.38 -37.98
CA HIS A 71 -19.32 17.57 -37.49
C HIS A 71 -18.91 18.83 -38.21
N PHE A 72 -17.81 18.80 -39.00
CA PHE A 72 -17.37 19.85 -39.91
C PHE A 72 -17.66 19.57 -41.39
N GLY A 73 -18.51 18.56 -41.65
CA GLY A 73 -18.96 18.22 -43.02
C GLY A 73 -17.99 17.32 -43.79
N ALA A 74 -17.06 16.63 -43.10
CA ALA A 74 -16.10 15.74 -43.72
C ALA A 74 -16.02 14.41 -42.99
N GLY A 75 -16.03 13.29 -43.73
CA GLY A 75 -15.80 11.95 -43.19
C GLY A 75 -17.07 11.16 -42.75
N PRO A 76 -16.90 9.89 -42.37
CA PRO A 76 -18.00 9.03 -41.97
C PRO A 76 -18.57 9.41 -40.60
N MET A 77 -19.82 9.11 -40.35
CA MET A 77 -20.45 9.25 -39.04
C MET A 77 -19.86 8.20 -38.08
N ILE A 78 -19.06 8.64 -37.12
CA ILE A 78 -18.51 7.82 -36.05
C ILE A 78 -19.03 8.35 -34.72
N MET A 79 -19.46 7.46 -33.81
CA MET A 79 -19.86 7.85 -32.46
C MET A 79 -18.67 8.29 -31.64
N ASN A 80 -18.84 9.38 -30.90
CA ASN A 80 -17.82 9.93 -30.00
C ASN A 80 -17.92 9.29 -28.61
N TYR A 81 -16.98 8.40 -28.29
CA TYR A 81 -16.89 7.74 -26.97
C TYR A 81 -15.83 8.39 -26.05
N ALA A 82 -15.29 9.57 -26.37
CA ALA A 82 -14.26 10.22 -25.56
C ALA A 82 -14.69 10.42 -24.11
N GLY A 83 -15.95 10.79 -23.87
CA GLY A 83 -16.50 10.92 -22.52
C GLY A 83 -16.49 9.59 -21.74
N VAL A 84 -16.74 8.48 -22.41
CA VAL A 84 -16.64 7.14 -21.79
C VAL A 84 -15.19 6.84 -21.41
N GLY A 85 -14.22 7.16 -22.28
CA GLY A 85 -12.80 6.99 -21.98
C GLY A 85 -12.36 7.78 -20.74
N ALA A 86 -12.79 9.05 -20.64
CA ALA A 86 -12.54 9.88 -19.45
C ALA A 86 -13.18 9.30 -18.18
N MET A 87 -14.41 8.81 -18.28
CA MET A 87 -15.13 8.21 -17.16
C MET A 87 -14.44 6.93 -16.66
N ILE A 88 -14.02 6.05 -17.57
CA ILE A 88 -13.27 4.84 -17.22
C ILE A 88 -11.99 5.20 -16.45
N MET A 89 -11.23 6.16 -16.97
CA MET A 89 -10.00 6.62 -16.31
C MET A 89 -10.28 7.23 -14.95
N ALA A 90 -11.31 8.07 -14.81
CA ALA A 90 -11.69 8.69 -13.55
C ALA A 90 -12.07 7.65 -12.48
N ILE A 91 -12.89 6.64 -12.84
CA ILE A 91 -13.28 5.55 -11.93
C ILE A 91 -12.04 4.76 -11.50
N HIS A 92 -11.17 4.40 -12.44
CA HIS A 92 -9.92 3.70 -12.16
C HIS A 92 -9.01 4.47 -11.18
N LEU A 93 -8.79 5.76 -11.44
CA LEU A 93 -7.97 6.62 -10.59
C LEU A 93 -8.58 6.80 -9.20
N THR A 94 -9.91 6.88 -9.09
CA THR A 94 -10.60 6.91 -7.80
C THR A 94 -10.34 5.62 -7.01
N GLY A 95 -10.41 4.45 -7.67
CA GLY A 95 -10.08 3.17 -7.06
C GLY A 95 -8.63 3.15 -6.54
N ARG A 96 -7.67 3.55 -7.36
CA ARG A 96 -6.25 3.64 -6.97
C ARG A 96 -5.99 4.63 -5.83
N PHE A 97 -6.69 5.76 -5.82
CA PHE A 97 -6.60 6.72 -4.72
C PHE A 97 -7.06 6.11 -3.39
N VAL A 98 -8.19 5.41 -3.39
CA VAL A 98 -8.70 4.69 -2.20
C VAL A 98 -7.68 3.65 -1.72
N GLU A 99 -7.11 2.86 -2.64
CA GLU A 99 -6.06 1.88 -2.34
C GLU A 99 -4.83 2.53 -1.69
N THR A 100 -4.30 3.60 -2.29
CA THR A 100 -3.10 4.29 -1.79
C THR A 100 -3.34 4.91 -0.42
N LYS A 101 -4.51 5.51 -0.21
CA LYS A 101 -4.89 6.09 1.09
C LYS A 101 -5.04 5.03 2.18
N ALA A 102 -5.50 3.86 1.79
CA ALA A 102 -5.61 2.69 2.66
C ALA A 102 -4.23 2.21 3.14
N ARG A 103 -3.28 2.08 2.23
CA ARG A 103 -1.89 1.67 2.54
C ARG A 103 -1.16 2.68 3.44
N GLY A 104 -1.44 3.98 3.33
CA GLY A 104 -0.75 5.03 4.08
C GLY A 104 -0.99 5.03 5.60
N ARG A 105 -2.03 4.36 6.12
CA ARG A 105 -2.31 4.29 7.56
C ARG A 105 -1.38 3.36 8.34
N THR A 106 -0.67 2.47 7.68
CA THR A 106 0.25 1.49 8.31
C THR A 106 1.56 2.14 8.80
N SER A 107 1.89 3.34 8.32
CA SER A 107 3.11 4.08 8.73
C SER A 107 3.12 4.56 10.18
N ALA A 108 1.98 4.59 10.88
CA ALA A 108 1.91 5.06 12.28
C ALA A 108 2.71 4.18 13.25
N ALA A 109 2.77 2.87 13.03
CA ALA A 109 3.54 1.95 13.86
C ALA A 109 5.05 2.19 13.71
N ILE A 110 5.52 2.42 12.48
CA ILE A 110 6.94 2.73 12.19
C ILE A 110 7.30 4.08 12.83
N GLN A 111 6.45 5.10 12.69
CA GLN A 111 6.67 6.40 13.33
C GLN A 111 6.77 6.30 14.85
N LYS A 112 5.98 5.41 15.47
CA LYS A 112 6.05 5.16 16.91
C LYS A 112 7.39 4.51 17.29
N LEU A 113 7.90 3.54 16.52
CA LEU A 113 9.22 2.95 16.73
C LEU A 113 10.35 3.98 16.58
N LEU A 114 10.31 4.79 15.53
CA LEU A 114 11.29 5.87 15.32
C LEU A 114 11.27 6.93 16.43
N SER A 115 10.11 7.16 17.06
CA SER A 115 9.99 8.09 18.20
C SER A 115 10.65 7.58 19.49
N LEU A 116 11.06 6.30 19.53
CA LEU A 116 11.78 5.71 20.66
C LEU A 116 13.26 6.06 20.64
N GLU A 117 13.83 6.42 19.49
CA GLU A 117 15.23 6.80 19.35
C GLU A 117 15.57 8.04 20.21
N ALA A 118 16.77 8.03 20.79
CA ALA A 118 17.29 9.21 21.48
C ALA A 118 17.58 10.32 20.44
N ARG A 119 17.26 11.56 20.79
CA ARG A 119 17.50 12.71 19.88
C ARG A 119 18.91 13.25 19.98
N THR A 120 19.52 13.15 21.15
CA THR A 120 20.87 13.65 21.46
C THR A 120 21.68 12.57 22.16
N ALA A 121 22.99 12.68 22.09
CA ALA A 121 23.96 11.87 22.83
C ALA A 121 24.94 12.79 23.55
N ARG A 122 25.39 12.38 24.74
CA ARG A 122 26.46 13.05 25.48
C ARG A 122 27.75 12.32 25.24
N LEU A 123 28.68 12.97 24.55
CA LEU A 123 29.98 12.41 24.18
C LEU A 123 31.10 12.97 25.09
N VAL A 124 32.11 12.16 25.33
CA VAL A 124 33.39 12.61 25.95
C VAL A 124 34.36 12.91 24.82
N ARG A 125 34.70 14.18 24.64
CA ARG A 125 35.76 14.63 23.72
C ARG A 125 36.73 15.52 24.46
N ASP A 126 38.00 15.23 24.35
CA ASP A 126 39.10 15.98 25.04
C ASP A 126 38.88 16.13 26.56
N GLY A 127 38.29 15.09 27.19
CA GLY A 127 37.98 15.10 28.62
C GLY A 127 36.80 15.96 29.06
N GLN A 128 36.04 16.51 28.11
CA GLN A 128 34.82 17.28 28.35
C GLN A 128 33.60 16.57 27.82
N GLU A 129 32.49 16.65 28.57
CA GLU A 129 31.19 16.17 28.11
C GLU A 129 30.53 17.22 27.21
N ILE A 130 30.16 16.83 25.99
CA ILE A 130 29.46 17.67 25.04
C ILE A 130 28.17 16.95 24.59
N GLU A 131 27.06 17.67 24.52
CA GLU A 131 25.84 17.16 24.00
C GLU A 131 25.77 17.43 22.49
N VAL A 132 25.53 16.37 21.70
CA VAL A 132 25.46 16.44 20.25
C VAL A 132 24.17 15.76 19.73
N PRO A 133 23.66 16.15 18.56
CA PRO A 133 22.60 15.39 17.91
C PRO A 133 23.04 13.96 17.64
N ILE A 134 22.11 12.99 17.75
CA ILE A 134 22.41 11.56 17.51
C ILE A 134 23.02 11.30 16.12
N SER A 135 22.64 12.07 15.12
CA SER A 135 23.16 12.00 13.75
C SER A 135 24.66 12.36 13.63
N SER A 136 25.24 12.97 14.66
CA SER A 136 26.67 13.35 14.72
C SER A 136 27.53 12.32 15.44
N VAL A 137 26.93 11.27 15.98
CA VAL A 137 27.65 10.18 16.66
C VAL A 137 28.25 9.26 15.61
N VAL A 138 29.53 8.90 15.81
CA VAL A 138 30.22 7.94 14.94
C VAL A 138 30.68 6.71 15.73
N VAL A 139 30.90 5.60 15.03
CA VAL A 139 31.44 4.38 15.65
C VAL A 139 32.77 4.68 16.33
N GLY A 140 32.91 4.27 17.58
CA GLY A 140 34.09 4.54 18.41
C GLY A 140 33.95 5.75 19.33
N ASP A 141 32.92 6.59 19.19
CA ASP A 141 32.65 7.67 20.14
C ASP A 141 32.35 7.11 21.54
N LEU A 142 32.85 7.77 22.57
CA LEU A 142 32.58 7.44 23.97
C LEU A 142 31.40 8.26 24.47
N MET A 143 30.32 7.58 24.81
CA MET A 143 29.08 8.17 25.30
C MET A 143 28.97 8.05 26.82
N VAL A 144 28.44 9.07 27.47
CA VAL A 144 28.06 9.06 28.88
C VAL A 144 26.55 8.89 29.00
N VAL A 145 26.12 7.88 29.74
CA VAL A 145 24.69 7.57 29.95
C VAL A 145 24.42 7.57 31.45
N ARG A 146 23.68 8.57 31.92
CA ARG A 146 23.31 8.75 33.33
C ARG A 146 22.11 7.93 33.71
N PRO A 147 21.83 7.67 34.99
CA PRO A 147 20.61 7.03 35.47
C PRO A 147 19.38 7.75 34.94
N GLY A 148 18.41 6.98 34.42
CA GLY A 148 17.19 7.47 33.83
C GLY A 148 17.31 7.92 32.36
N GLU A 149 18.51 8.03 31.82
CA GLU A 149 18.71 8.38 30.40
C GLU A 149 18.60 7.16 29.50
N LYS A 150 18.15 7.39 28.25
CA LYS A 150 18.21 6.38 27.21
C LYS A 150 19.63 6.22 26.69
N ILE A 151 20.03 4.99 26.39
CA ILE A 151 21.27 4.70 25.67
C ILE A 151 21.14 5.25 24.25
N PRO A 152 22.02 6.17 23.80
CA PRO A 152 21.79 6.89 22.55
C PRO A 152 21.83 6.01 21.31
N THR A 153 22.77 5.05 21.26
CA THR A 153 22.95 4.10 20.15
C THR A 153 23.57 2.81 20.65
N ASP A 154 23.64 1.79 19.79
CA ASP A 154 24.23 0.50 20.17
C ASP A 154 25.71 0.65 20.52
N GLY A 155 26.14 -0.05 21.56
CA GLY A 155 27.50 0.06 22.05
C GLY A 155 27.92 -1.06 22.96
N VAL A 156 29.13 -0.92 23.48
CA VAL A 156 29.70 -1.78 24.53
C VAL A 156 30.07 -0.91 25.71
N VAL A 157 29.74 -1.36 26.92
CA VAL A 157 30.13 -0.68 28.17
C VAL A 157 31.64 -0.69 28.28
N GLU A 158 32.26 0.47 28.36
CA GLU A 158 33.71 0.61 28.59
C GLU A 158 34.03 0.67 30.07
N SER A 159 33.22 1.37 30.86
CA SER A 159 33.32 1.43 32.30
C SER A 159 31.98 1.79 32.95
N GLY A 160 31.83 1.40 34.19
CA GLY A 160 30.61 1.58 34.99
C GLY A 160 29.95 0.27 35.33
N LEU A 161 28.95 0.33 36.21
CA LEU A 161 28.08 -0.76 36.61
C LEU A 161 26.67 -0.20 36.72
N SER A 162 25.72 -0.78 36.05
CA SER A 162 24.33 -0.40 36.13
C SER A 162 23.38 -1.51 35.71
N ALA A 163 22.11 -1.40 36.10
CA ALA A 163 21.03 -2.19 35.57
C ALA A 163 20.35 -1.44 34.38
N VAL A 164 20.27 -2.08 33.26
CA VAL A 164 19.66 -1.53 32.02
C VAL A 164 18.34 -2.23 31.72
N ASP A 165 17.30 -1.45 31.54
CA ASP A 165 16.00 -1.93 31.09
C ASP A 165 16.03 -2.14 29.57
N GLU A 166 16.12 -3.40 29.18
CA GLU A 166 16.16 -3.84 27.79
C GLU A 166 14.78 -4.35 27.29
N SER A 167 13.70 -4.07 28.02
CA SER A 167 12.36 -4.57 27.71
C SER A 167 11.89 -4.20 26.30
N LEU A 168 12.35 -3.08 25.77
CA LEU A 168 12.08 -2.66 24.38
C LEU A 168 12.62 -3.66 23.36
N ALA A 169 13.76 -4.29 23.63
CA ALA A 169 14.42 -5.21 22.71
C ALA A 169 14.09 -6.67 23.00
N THR A 170 14.06 -7.04 24.29
CA THR A 170 13.92 -8.43 24.76
C THR A 170 12.49 -8.80 25.17
N GLY A 171 11.65 -7.80 25.50
CA GLY A 171 10.33 -8.01 26.10
C GLY A 171 10.35 -8.32 27.59
N GLU A 172 11.53 -8.60 28.19
CA GLU A 172 11.65 -8.92 29.62
C GLU A 172 11.70 -7.65 30.45
N SER A 173 10.85 -7.55 31.47
CA SER A 173 10.68 -6.34 32.29
C SER A 173 11.75 -6.16 33.36
N MET A 174 12.47 -7.25 33.71
CA MET A 174 13.56 -7.16 34.69
C MET A 174 14.79 -6.52 34.07
N PRO A 175 15.32 -5.44 34.66
CA PRO A 175 16.56 -4.82 34.19
C PRO A 175 17.72 -5.82 34.26
N VAL A 176 18.61 -5.74 33.28
CA VAL A 176 19.80 -6.61 33.18
C VAL A 176 21.01 -5.85 33.66
N ASP A 177 21.78 -6.45 34.58
CA ASP A 177 23.03 -5.87 35.05
C ASP A 177 24.05 -5.83 33.91
N LYS A 178 24.71 -4.68 33.76
CA LYS A 178 25.71 -4.41 32.73
C LYS A 178 27.02 -3.94 33.40
N THR A 179 28.08 -4.57 32.97
CA THR A 179 29.45 -4.29 33.41
C THR A 179 30.36 -3.98 32.20
N ALA A 180 31.58 -3.59 32.46
CA ALA A 180 32.57 -3.35 31.40
C ALA A 180 32.75 -4.58 30.51
N GLY A 181 32.59 -4.39 29.18
CA GLY A 181 32.63 -5.42 28.15
C GLY A 181 31.26 -5.90 27.69
N ASP A 182 30.17 -5.59 28.40
CA ASP A 182 28.84 -6.03 28.03
C ASP A 182 28.25 -5.17 26.89
N PRO A 183 27.51 -5.77 25.93
CA PRO A 183 26.82 -5.03 24.90
C PRO A 183 25.56 -4.35 25.48
N VAL A 184 25.26 -3.17 24.95
CA VAL A 184 24.04 -2.42 25.23
C VAL A 184 23.36 -1.98 23.94
N ILE A 185 22.04 -1.92 23.98
CA ILE A 185 21.19 -1.65 22.83
C ILE A 185 20.69 -0.21 22.91
N GLY A 186 20.77 0.52 21.81
CA GLY A 186 20.23 1.86 21.68
C GLY A 186 18.73 1.93 22.00
N SER A 187 18.31 3.05 22.57
CA SER A 187 16.92 3.31 23.01
C SER A 187 16.47 2.56 24.28
N THR A 188 17.29 1.66 24.84
CA THR A 188 17.07 1.05 26.17
C THR A 188 17.38 2.06 27.27
N VAL A 189 16.91 1.83 28.49
CA VAL A 189 16.97 2.82 29.58
C VAL A 189 17.97 2.39 30.66
N ASN A 190 18.96 3.22 30.92
CA ASN A 190 19.85 3.05 32.04
C ASN A 190 19.14 3.39 33.36
N ARG A 191 19.16 2.49 34.35
CA ARG A 191 18.35 2.62 35.57
C ARG A 191 19.11 3.18 36.77
N GLN A 192 20.33 2.74 37.05
CA GLN A 192 20.96 2.97 38.36
C GLN A 192 22.30 3.71 38.31
N GLY A 193 23.32 3.15 37.66
CA GLY A 193 24.68 3.67 37.65
C GLY A 193 25.00 4.55 36.45
N LEU A 194 26.18 5.19 36.51
CA LEU A 194 26.73 5.89 35.36
C LEU A 194 27.43 4.88 34.45
N LEU A 195 27.11 4.91 33.18
CA LEU A 195 27.76 4.09 32.16
C LEU A 195 28.55 4.95 31.17
N HIS A 196 29.76 4.50 30.86
CA HIS A 196 30.50 4.96 29.70
C HIS A 196 30.39 3.90 28.61
N VAL A 197 29.78 4.25 27.49
CA VAL A 197 29.45 3.31 26.41
C VAL A 197 30.20 3.73 25.15
N ARG A 198 30.95 2.82 24.57
CA ARG A 198 31.60 3.02 23.27
C ARG A 198 30.64 2.62 22.16
N ALA A 199 30.31 3.54 21.25
CA ALA A 199 29.41 3.31 20.15
C ALA A 199 29.97 2.25 19.18
N THR A 200 29.21 1.22 18.89
CA THR A 200 29.54 0.14 17.94
C THR A 200 28.65 0.12 16.72
N GLY A 201 27.40 0.58 16.84
CA GLY A 201 26.43 0.71 15.75
C GLY A 201 25.83 2.11 15.73
N VAL A 202 25.75 2.75 14.56
CA VAL A 202 25.17 4.09 14.39
C VAL A 202 24.29 4.15 13.15
N GLY A 203 23.27 5.01 13.17
CA GLY A 203 22.37 5.22 12.03
C GLY A 203 21.67 3.92 11.59
N GLU A 204 21.82 3.56 10.33
CA GLU A 204 21.17 2.38 9.74
C GLU A 204 21.66 1.02 10.27
N ASN A 205 22.80 1.01 10.97
CA ASN A 205 23.42 -0.20 11.52
C ASN A 205 23.03 -0.46 12.98
N THR A 206 22.08 0.26 13.54
CA THR A 206 21.54 0.02 14.88
C THR A 206 20.54 -1.11 14.91
N PHE A 207 20.37 -1.72 16.09
CA PHE A 207 19.31 -2.71 16.33
C PHE A 207 17.94 -2.14 15.98
N LEU A 208 17.61 -0.93 16.45
CA LEU A 208 16.32 -0.29 16.18
C LEU A 208 16.11 -0.06 14.68
N ALA A 209 17.14 0.40 13.96
CA ALA A 209 17.06 0.56 12.50
C ALA A 209 16.84 -0.78 11.78
N SER A 210 17.43 -1.87 12.29
CA SER A 210 17.21 -3.22 11.75
C SER A 210 15.77 -3.71 11.96
N VAL A 211 15.17 -3.40 13.12
CA VAL A 211 13.76 -3.69 13.41
C VAL A 211 12.83 -2.90 12.49
N VAL A 212 13.08 -1.59 12.33
CA VAL A 212 12.31 -0.74 11.39
C VAL A 212 12.37 -1.30 9.97
N ARG A 213 13.57 -1.65 9.50
CA ARG A 213 13.78 -2.24 8.17
C ARG A 213 13.06 -3.58 8.00
N MET A 214 13.06 -4.45 9.01
CA MET A 214 12.28 -5.69 9.02
C MET A 214 10.77 -5.41 8.87
N VAL A 215 10.24 -4.43 9.60
CA VAL A 215 8.83 -4.04 9.52
C VAL A 215 8.50 -3.45 8.15
N GLU A 216 9.37 -2.62 7.59
CA GLU A 216 9.19 -2.07 6.23
C GLU A 216 9.20 -3.16 5.16
N GLN A 217 10.11 -4.12 5.24
CA GLN A 217 10.18 -5.26 4.32
C GLN A 217 8.95 -6.14 4.43
N ALA A 218 8.48 -6.42 5.66
CA ALA A 218 7.27 -7.20 5.90
C ALA A 218 6.02 -6.50 5.32
N GLN A 219 5.93 -5.17 5.44
CA GLN A 219 4.83 -4.38 4.86
C GLN A 219 4.88 -4.27 3.34
N GLY A 220 6.07 -4.35 2.76
CA GLY A 220 6.28 -4.34 1.30
C GLY A 220 6.04 -5.71 0.64
N SER A 221 5.93 -6.79 1.40
CA SER A 221 5.69 -8.13 0.87
C SER A 221 4.28 -8.26 0.29
N LYS A 222 4.18 -8.84 -0.91
CA LYS A 222 2.88 -9.13 -1.51
C LYS A 222 2.23 -10.27 -0.75
N VAL A 223 0.96 -10.08 -0.42
CA VAL A 223 0.14 -11.13 0.22
C VAL A 223 -0.12 -12.26 -0.79
N PRO A 224 -0.08 -13.56 -0.40
CA PRO A 224 -0.26 -14.70 -1.31
C PRO A 224 -1.50 -14.61 -2.20
N ILE A 225 -2.63 -14.11 -1.69
CA ILE A 225 -3.84 -13.93 -2.50
C ILE A 225 -3.69 -12.83 -3.56
N GLN A 226 -2.86 -11.82 -3.31
CA GLN A 226 -2.56 -10.79 -4.30
C GLN A 226 -1.74 -11.37 -5.47
N GLU A 227 -0.78 -12.23 -5.17
CA GLU A 227 -0.01 -12.95 -6.21
C GLU A 227 -0.91 -13.89 -7.03
N PHE A 228 -1.88 -14.53 -6.39
CA PHE A 228 -2.90 -15.32 -7.08
C PHE A 228 -3.74 -14.45 -8.02
N ALA A 229 -4.23 -13.31 -7.55
CA ALA A 229 -4.99 -12.36 -8.36
C ALA A 229 -4.16 -11.83 -9.55
N ASP A 230 -2.88 -11.53 -9.33
CA ASP A 230 -1.95 -11.12 -10.40
C ASP A 230 -1.78 -12.23 -11.46
N ARG A 231 -1.68 -13.51 -11.05
CA ARG A 231 -1.60 -14.66 -11.95
C ARG A 231 -2.88 -14.84 -12.78
N VAL A 232 -4.04 -14.76 -12.13
CA VAL A 232 -5.32 -14.81 -12.83
C VAL A 232 -5.42 -13.70 -13.86
N THR A 233 -5.06 -12.48 -13.48
CA THR A 233 -5.08 -11.31 -14.37
C THR A 233 -4.15 -11.48 -15.57
N ALA A 234 -2.96 -12.06 -15.37
CA ALA A 234 -1.99 -12.31 -16.44
C ALA A 234 -2.51 -13.25 -17.54
N VAL A 235 -3.45 -14.14 -17.21
CA VAL A 235 -4.13 -15.02 -18.19
C VAL A 235 -5.40 -14.36 -18.72
N PHE A 236 -6.17 -13.73 -17.86
CA PHE A 236 -7.45 -13.13 -18.19
C PHE A 236 -7.34 -11.98 -19.18
N VAL A 237 -6.37 -11.07 -18.98
CA VAL A 237 -6.22 -9.88 -19.83
C VAL A 237 -5.92 -10.23 -21.29
N PRO A 238 -4.98 -11.13 -21.63
CA PRO A 238 -4.80 -11.59 -23.00
C PRO A 238 -6.05 -12.21 -23.64
N ILE A 239 -6.83 -12.97 -22.86
CA ILE A 239 -8.09 -13.57 -23.35
C ILE A 239 -9.09 -12.47 -23.70
N VAL A 240 -9.27 -11.47 -22.83
CA VAL A 240 -10.18 -10.34 -23.09
C VAL A 240 -9.74 -9.55 -24.32
N LEU A 241 -8.45 -9.30 -24.48
CA LEU A 241 -7.92 -8.63 -25.68
C LEU A 241 -8.21 -9.42 -26.94
N ALA A 242 -8.02 -10.75 -26.91
CA ALA A 242 -8.34 -11.62 -28.03
C ALA A 242 -9.85 -11.61 -28.36
N ILE A 243 -10.72 -11.67 -27.35
CA ILE A 243 -12.19 -11.60 -27.52
C ILE A 243 -12.57 -10.22 -28.08
N SER A 244 -12.02 -9.13 -27.57
CA SER A 244 -12.31 -7.79 -28.08
C SER A 244 -11.89 -7.64 -29.56
N LEU A 245 -10.70 -8.13 -29.91
CA LEU A 245 -10.25 -8.14 -31.30
C LEU A 245 -11.13 -9.03 -32.20
N ALA A 246 -11.48 -10.24 -31.72
CA ALA A 246 -12.39 -11.13 -32.45
C ALA A 246 -13.77 -10.50 -32.62
N THR A 247 -14.28 -9.80 -31.61
CA THR A 247 -15.54 -9.03 -31.69
C THR A 247 -15.43 -7.95 -32.76
N LEU A 248 -14.38 -7.12 -32.73
CA LEU A 248 -14.15 -6.08 -33.74
C LEU A 248 -14.15 -6.68 -35.17
N LEU A 249 -13.35 -7.73 -35.38
CA LEU A 249 -13.24 -8.40 -36.69
C LEU A 249 -14.54 -9.05 -37.10
N GLY A 250 -15.26 -9.72 -36.19
CA GLY A 250 -16.54 -10.34 -36.45
C GLY A 250 -17.58 -9.33 -36.95
N TRP A 251 -17.72 -8.19 -36.31
CA TRP A 251 -18.62 -7.11 -36.71
C TRP A 251 -18.22 -6.48 -38.05
N LEU A 252 -16.91 -6.39 -38.33
CA LEU A 252 -16.42 -5.89 -39.62
C LEU A 252 -16.56 -6.90 -40.76
N LEU A 253 -16.40 -8.18 -40.51
CA LEU A 253 -16.44 -9.22 -41.53
C LEU A 253 -17.87 -9.74 -41.82
N PHE A 254 -18.72 -9.81 -40.79
CA PHE A 254 -20.08 -10.35 -40.87
C PHE A 254 -21.17 -9.31 -40.51
N PRO A 255 -21.18 -8.12 -41.16
CA PRO A 255 -22.05 -7.01 -40.76
C PRO A 255 -23.56 -7.36 -40.86
N GLY A 256 -23.96 -8.15 -41.85
CA GLY A 256 -25.37 -8.54 -42.03
C GLY A 256 -25.92 -9.37 -40.86
N PHE A 257 -25.09 -10.32 -40.36
CA PHE A 257 -25.49 -11.14 -39.20
C PHE A 257 -25.65 -10.28 -37.95
N PHE A 258 -24.63 -9.46 -37.63
CA PHE A 258 -24.67 -8.65 -36.40
C PHE A 258 -25.70 -7.52 -36.47
N HIS A 259 -25.96 -6.95 -37.65
CA HIS A 259 -27.01 -5.95 -37.82
C HIS A 259 -28.40 -6.52 -37.52
N ALA A 260 -28.68 -7.73 -37.99
CA ALA A 260 -29.93 -8.43 -37.67
C ALA A 260 -30.07 -8.71 -36.15
N VAL A 261 -28.96 -8.98 -35.47
CA VAL A 261 -28.95 -9.12 -34.00
C VAL A 261 -29.30 -7.80 -33.32
N VAL A 262 -28.74 -6.67 -33.80
CA VAL A 262 -29.01 -5.33 -33.23
C VAL A 262 -30.47 -4.93 -33.49
N GLU A 263 -31.00 -5.13 -34.69
CA GLU A 263 -32.40 -4.86 -35.00
C GLU A 263 -33.33 -5.63 -34.08
N ARG A 264 -33.03 -6.92 -33.84
CA ARG A 264 -33.81 -7.75 -32.94
C ARG A 264 -33.66 -7.31 -31.47
N ALA A 265 -32.48 -6.90 -31.05
CA ALA A 265 -32.27 -6.37 -29.74
C ALA A 265 -32.99 -5.02 -29.52
N ALA A 266 -33.10 -4.18 -30.54
CA ALA A 266 -33.79 -2.89 -30.49
C ALA A 266 -35.32 -3.06 -30.25
N THR A 267 -35.90 -4.21 -30.57
CA THR A 267 -37.31 -4.49 -30.26
C THR A 267 -37.58 -4.70 -28.76
N VAL A 268 -36.56 -5.08 -27.99
CA VAL A 268 -36.67 -5.40 -26.56
C VAL A 268 -35.99 -4.34 -25.70
N VAL A 269 -34.92 -3.73 -26.22
CA VAL A 269 -34.03 -2.81 -25.49
C VAL A 269 -34.14 -1.41 -26.11
N PRO A 270 -34.87 -0.45 -25.49
CA PRO A 270 -35.20 0.85 -26.09
C PRO A 270 -34.02 1.78 -26.42
N TRP A 271 -32.85 1.55 -25.80
CA TRP A 271 -31.64 2.38 -25.99
C TRP A 271 -30.69 1.80 -27.06
N VAL A 272 -31.02 0.69 -27.69
CA VAL A 272 -30.24 0.15 -28.82
C VAL A 272 -30.60 0.94 -30.07
N GLN A 273 -29.57 1.49 -30.72
CA GLN A 273 -29.71 2.29 -31.95
C GLN A 273 -29.21 1.48 -33.15
N PRO A 274 -30.07 0.89 -33.95
CA PRO A 274 -29.68 0.12 -35.14
C PRO A 274 -29.11 0.96 -36.26
N ASP A 275 -29.44 2.27 -36.31
CA ASP A 275 -29.03 3.19 -37.36
C ASP A 275 -27.54 3.62 -37.28
N LEU A 276 -26.81 3.14 -36.26
CA LEU A 276 -25.38 3.39 -36.18
C LEU A 276 -24.62 2.69 -37.30
N GLY A 277 -23.74 3.43 -37.96
CA GLY A 277 -22.91 2.87 -39.03
C GLY A 277 -22.07 1.67 -38.57
N ARG A 278 -21.80 0.75 -39.51
CA ARG A 278 -21.05 -0.50 -39.30
C ARG A 278 -19.78 -0.33 -38.46
N ILE A 279 -18.98 0.71 -38.72
CA ILE A 279 -17.72 1.00 -37.99
C ILE A 279 -18.02 1.39 -36.55
N SER A 280 -19.05 2.22 -36.33
CA SER A 280 -19.43 2.65 -34.98
C SER A 280 -19.92 1.49 -34.12
N LEU A 281 -20.74 0.57 -34.68
CA LEU A 281 -21.19 -0.61 -33.97
C LEU A 281 -20.05 -1.58 -33.64
N ALA A 282 -19.13 -1.79 -34.59
CA ALA A 282 -17.97 -2.65 -34.39
C ALA A 282 -17.03 -2.11 -33.28
N LEU A 283 -16.76 -0.80 -33.30
CA LEU A 283 -15.96 -0.13 -32.27
C LEU A 283 -16.67 -0.15 -30.91
N PHE A 284 -17.99 0.13 -30.89
CA PHE A 284 -18.77 0.06 -29.66
C PHE A 284 -18.71 -1.33 -29.02
N ALA A 285 -18.96 -2.38 -29.81
CA ALA A 285 -18.94 -3.76 -29.31
C ALA A 285 -17.56 -4.16 -28.76
N ALA A 286 -16.48 -3.82 -29.47
CA ALA A 286 -15.12 -4.09 -29.03
C ALA A 286 -14.75 -3.31 -27.77
N LEU A 287 -15.10 -2.01 -27.70
CA LEU A 287 -14.88 -1.19 -26.52
C LEU A 287 -15.71 -1.69 -25.34
N ALA A 288 -16.95 -2.11 -25.56
CA ALA A 288 -17.79 -2.67 -24.49
C ALA A 288 -17.14 -3.90 -23.86
N VAL A 289 -16.56 -4.80 -24.67
CA VAL A 289 -15.81 -5.97 -24.16
C VAL A 289 -14.65 -5.52 -23.28
N LEU A 290 -13.84 -4.57 -23.74
CA LEU A 290 -12.67 -4.08 -22.96
C LEU A 290 -13.09 -3.44 -21.62
N VAL A 291 -14.16 -2.65 -21.64
CA VAL A 291 -14.64 -1.91 -20.47
C VAL A 291 -15.32 -2.83 -19.45
N ILE A 292 -16.24 -3.67 -19.92
CA ILE A 292 -17.03 -4.54 -19.02
C ILE A 292 -16.16 -5.64 -18.42
N ALA A 293 -15.19 -6.15 -19.16
CA ALA A 293 -14.28 -7.18 -18.69
C ALA A 293 -13.16 -6.66 -17.78
N CYS A 294 -13.17 -5.37 -17.36
CA CYS A 294 -12.18 -4.88 -16.40
C CYS A 294 -12.33 -5.59 -15.04
N PRO A 295 -11.31 -6.32 -14.56
CA PRO A 295 -11.34 -6.95 -13.24
C PRO A 295 -10.98 -5.95 -12.12
N CYS A 296 -11.51 -4.72 -12.20
CA CYS A 296 -11.13 -3.62 -11.32
C CYS A 296 -11.38 -3.93 -9.84
N ALA A 297 -12.47 -4.65 -9.53
CA ALA A 297 -12.81 -5.09 -8.18
C ALA A 297 -11.80 -6.09 -7.61
N LEU A 298 -11.22 -6.97 -8.44
CA LEU A 298 -10.24 -7.96 -8.01
C LEU A 298 -8.97 -7.30 -7.45
N GLY A 299 -8.51 -6.22 -8.09
CA GLY A 299 -7.35 -5.45 -7.62
C GLY A 299 -7.59 -4.68 -6.31
N LEU A 300 -8.86 -4.35 -6.00
CA LEU A 300 -9.23 -3.59 -4.81
C LEU A 300 -9.68 -4.49 -3.63
N ALA A 301 -10.16 -5.69 -3.89
CA ALA A 301 -10.77 -6.56 -2.89
C ALA A 301 -9.78 -6.91 -1.76
N THR A 302 -8.60 -7.38 -2.11
CA THR A 302 -7.58 -7.80 -1.13
C THR A 302 -7.04 -6.64 -0.30
N PRO A 303 -6.58 -5.50 -0.89
CA PRO A 303 -6.13 -4.36 -0.10
C PRO A 303 -7.22 -3.83 0.85
N THR A 304 -8.47 -3.79 0.38
CA THR A 304 -9.60 -3.30 1.19
C THR A 304 -9.89 -4.24 2.37
N ALA A 305 -9.93 -5.56 2.13
CA ALA A 305 -10.16 -6.54 3.19
C ALA A 305 -9.06 -6.51 4.25
N LEU A 306 -7.79 -6.45 3.82
CA LEU A 306 -6.64 -6.31 4.72
C LEU A 306 -6.71 -5.03 5.53
N MET A 307 -7.09 -3.90 4.91
CA MET A 307 -7.22 -2.62 5.59
C MET A 307 -8.29 -2.66 6.69
N VAL A 308 -9.46 -3.21 6.38
CA VAL A 308 -10.54 -3.35 7.36
C VAL A 308 -10.11 -4.30 8.48
N GLY A 309 -9.50 -5.45 8.14
CA GLY A 309 -9.03 -6.42 9.13
C GLY A 309 -7.94 -5.86 10.04
N THR A 310 -6.94 -5.17 9.48
CA THR A 310 -5.87 -4.53 10.26
C THR A 310 -6.37 -3.36 11.08
N GLY A 311 -7.35 -2.59 10.57
CA GLY A 311 -7.98 -1.49 11.29
C GLY A 311 -8.75 -1.97 12.51
N LEU A 312 -9.61 -2.97 12.34
CA LEU A 312 -10.35 -3.62 13.44
C LEU A 312 -9.40 -4.27 14.45
N GLY A 313 -8.32 -4.91 13.99
CA GLY A 313 -7.27 -5.43 14.86
C GLY A 313 -6.67 -4.34 15.72
N ALA A 314 -6.27 -3.21 15.12
CA ALA A 314 -5.65 -2.09 15.82
C ALA A 314 -6.59 -1.44 16.85
N GLU A 315 -7.88 -1.29 16.53
CA GLU A 315 -8.90 -0.79 17.47
C GLU A 315 -9.05 -1.70 18.69
N ASN A 316 -8.79 -2.99 18.54
CA ASN A 316 -8.82 -3.98 19.63
C ASN A 316 -7.44 -4.26 20.24
N GLY A 317 -6.44 -3.42 19.97
CA GLY A 317 -5.07 -3.57 20.50
C GLY A 317 -4.22 -4.63 19.81
N ILE A 318 -4.68 -5.18 18.69
CA ILE A 318 -3.96 -6.20 17.91
C ILE A 318 -3.23 -5.51 16.75
N LEU A 319 -1.91 -5.44 16.82
CA LEU A 319 -1.09 -4.88 15.76
C LEU A 319 -0.66 -5.97 14.76
N ILE A 320 -1.24 -5.94 13.57
CA ILE A 320 -0.90 -6.87 12.49
C ILE A 320 0.28 -6.29 11.71
N ARG A 321 1.42 -6.98 11.74
CA ARG A 321 2.66 -6.56 11.06
C ARG A 321 2.79 -7.09 9.65
N ASP A 322 2.15 -8.24 9.36
CA ASP A 322 2.20 -8.89 8.04
C ASP A 322 0.79 -9.30 7.59
N GLY A 323 0.41 -8.88 6.39
CA GLY A 323 -0.87 -9.26 5.80
C GLY A 323 -0.98 -10.77 5.50
N ALA A 324 0.13 -11.47 5.26
CA ALA A 324 0.12 -12.92 5.07
C ALA A 324 -0.27 -13.65 6.36
N ALA A 325 0.03 -13.09 7.54
CA ALA A 325 -0.35 -13.65 8.82
C ALA A 325 -1.87 -13.82 8.97
N ILE A 326 -2.67 -12.89 8.43
CA ILE A 326 -4.14 -12.99 8.45
C ILE A 326 -4.62 -14.21 7.66
N GLN A 327 -3.98 -14.51 6.52
CA GLN A 327 -4.38 -15.64 5.68
C GLN A 327 -3.93 -16.98 6.24
N THR A 328 -2.74 -17.02 6.85
CA THR A 328 -2.20 -18.27 7.43
C THR A 328 -2.86 -18.63 8.76
N LEU A 329 -3.42 -17.63 9.46
CA LEU A 329 -4.08 -17.85 10.75
C LEU A 329 -5.31 -18.78 10.63
N GLU A 330 -6.04 -18.74 9.52
CA GLU A 330 -7.18 -19.62 9.25
C GLU A 330 -6.78 -21.13 9.27
N GLY A 331 -5.57 -21.44 8.80
CA GLY A 331 -5.04 -22.82 8.74
C GLY A 331 -4.17 -23.23 9.94
N ALA A 332 -4.19 -22.46 11.04
CA ALA A 332 -3.35 -22.76 12.19
C ALA A 332 -3.95 -23.87 13.05
N ASP A 333 -3.27 -25.02 13.12
CA ASP A 333 -3.64 -26.15 13.98
C ASP A 333 -3.03 -26.06 15.37
N VAL A 334 -1.95 -25.29 15.56
CA VAL A 334 -1.20 -25.16 16.82
C VAL A 334 -0.92 -23.69 17.09
N VAL A 335 -1.18 -23.27 18.33
CA VAL A 335 -0.87 -21.93 18.82
C VAL A 335 0.20 -22.02 19.90
N LEU A 336 1.33 -21.33 19.70
CA LEU A 336 2.41 -21.18 20.66
C LEU A 336 2.31 -19.82 21.31
N PHE A 337 2.15 -19.79 22.63
CA PHE A 337 2.12 -18.54 23.39
C PHE A 337 3.50 -18.25 23.98
N ASP A 338 4.00 -17.03 23.77
CA ASP A 338 5.11 -16.51 24.53
C ASP A 338 4.69 -16.27 25.99
N LYS A 339 5.67 -16.37 26.93
CA LYS A 339 5.39 -16.22 28.36
C LYS A 339 5.20 -14.75 28.74
N THR A 340 6.25 -13.94 28.48
CA THR A 340 6.35 -12.62 29.06
C THR A 340 5.58 -11.56 28.23
N GLY A 341 4.67 -10.84 28.86
CA GLY A 341 3.84 -9.85 28.16
C GLY A 341 2.74 -10.44 27.25
N THR A 342 2.64 -11.79 27.16
CA THR A 342 1.60 -12.51 26.41
C THR A 342 0.71 -13.30 27.36
N VAL A 343 1.26 -14.32 28.03
CA VAL A 343 0.54 -15.11 29.05
C VAL A 343 0.58 -14.37 30.39
N THR A 344 1.64 -13.61 30.65
CA THR A 344 1.81 -12.79 31.85
C THR A 344 1.73 -11.30 31.49
N LEU A 345 1.51 -10.44 32.49
CA LEU A 345 1.47 -8.98 32.33
C LEU A 345 2.83 -8.35 31.99
N GLY A 346 3.93 -9.11 32.11
CA GLY A 346 5.28 -8.58 31.95
C GLY A 346 5.70 -7.60 33.06
N GLN A 347 4.95 -7.55 34.16
CA GLN A 347 5.20 -6.70 35.32
C GLN A 347 5.23 -7.58 36.56
N PRO A 348 6.44 -7.97 37.02
CA PRO A 348 6.58 -8.78 38.22
C PRO A 348 6.03 -8.01 39.44
N SER A 349 5.24 -8.70 40.26
CA SER A 349 4.74 -8.19 41.53
C SER A 349 4.86 -9.28 42.60
N VAL A 350 5.11 -8.89 43.83
CA VAL A 350 5.11 -9.80 44.95
C VAL A 350 3.66 -10.17 45.26
N THR A 351 3.32 -11.46 45.12
CA THR A 351 1.99 -11.99 45.45
C THR A 351 1.97 -12.66 46.81
N ASP A 352 3.06 -13.32 47.19
CA ASP A 352 3.18 -14.11 48.42
C ASP A 352 4.58 -13.91 49.00
N VAL A 353 4.65 -13.87 50.33
CA VAL A 353 5.91 -13.81 51.08
C VAL A 353 5.94 -15.05 51.96
N VAL A 354 6.95 -15.88 51.78
CA VAL A 354 7.16 -17.08 52.58
C VAL A 354 8.47 -16.98 53.34
N ALA A 355 8.40 -16.80 54.64
CA ALA A 355 9.60 -16.77 55.50
C ALA A 355 10.13 -18.21 55.71
N ALA A 356 11.48 -18.30 55.83
CA ALA A 356 12.10 -19.55 56.27
C ALA A 356 11.65 -19.95 57.67
N PRO A 357 11.71 -21.25 58.05
CA PRO A 357 11.35 -21.68 59.39
C PRO A 357 12.11 -20.90 60.47
N GLY A 358 11.40 -20.16 61.31
CA GLY A 358 11.96 -19.31 62.38
C GLY A 358 12.16 -17.84 62.01
N GLY A 359 11.94 -17.44 60.76
CA GLY A 359 11.90 -16.02 60.32
C GLY A 359 10.47 -15.47 60.29
N SER A 360 10.33 -14.15 60.10
CA SER A 360 9.05 -13.49 59.90
C SER A 360 8.93 -12.92 58.47
N GLU A 361 7.70 -12.79 57.97
CA GLU A 361 7.43 -12.14 56.68
C GLU A 361 7.94 -10.71 56.63
N GLU A 362 7.89 -9.98 57.79
CA GLU A 362 8.42 -8.59 57.86
C GLU A 362 9.93 -8.54 57.71
N GLU A 363 10.70 -9.59 58.11
CA GLU A 363 12.13 -9.66 57.93
C GLU A 363 12.51 -9.92 56.48
N VAL A 364 11.67 -10.64 55.73
CA VAL A 364 11.88 -10.89 54.29
C VAL A 364 11.62 -9.65 53.44
N LEU A 365 10.72 -8.77 53.90
CA LEU A 365 10.35 -7.54 53.17
C LEU A 365 11.22 -6.33 53.47
N ARG A 366 12.14 -6.43 54.43
CA ARG A 366 13.15 -5.38 54.76
C ARG A 366 14.41 -5.54 53.94
#